data_50e8e57886600a418d9f07393c27ca6a
#
_entry.id   50e8e57886600a418d9f07393c27ca6a
#
_cell.length_a   1.000
_cell.length_b   1.000
_cell.length_c   1.000
_cell.angle_alpha   90.00
_cell.angle_beta   90.00
_cell.angle_gamma   90.00
#
_symmetry.space_group_name_H-M   'P 1'
#
loop_
_entity.id
_entity.type
_entity.pdbx_description
1 polymer ?
#
loop_
_entity_poly.entity_id
_entity_poly.type
_entity_poly.pdbx_seq_one_letter_code
_entity_poly.pdbx_strand_id
1 'polypeptide(L)'
;VTRRFVEAYTRQVYDWCQAHDLAYTGHYNAEDSLWSQIRWIGAAMPHYPYMHIPGIDKLGRQINTAAGTVLTVKQLDSVVCQWGKPRALCENYGCGGQDFAHTGRKWIGDWAYVLGVNLNNPHLSLYSMRGERKRDYPQDIFYQQPWWPENRLIADYFARLSYVLSQGQRVVDVLVIHPIGSAWTLYRPGAARDVEQL
;
A
#
# COMPACT_ATOMS: atom_id res chain seq x y z
N VAL A 1 -13.17 -19.24 -0.76
CA VAL A 1 -11.86 -19.11 -0.07
C VAL A 1 -11.74 -17.70 0.49
N THR A 2 -11.76 -16.62 -0.34
CA THR A 2 -11.56 -15.23 0.07
C THR A 2 -12.45 -14.81 1.23
N ARG A 3 -13.77 -15.03 1.14
CA ARG A 3 -14.71 -14.70 2.21
C ARG A 3 -14.34 -15.38 3.54
N ARG A 4 -13.96 -16.65 3.49
CA ARG A 4 -13.54 -17.39 4.68
C ARG A 4 -12.23 -16.86 5.27
N PHE A 5 -11.30 -16.43 4.42
CA PHE A 5 -10.06 -15.81 4.89
C PHE A 5 -10.36 -14.47 5.61
N VAL A 6 -11.18 -13.62 5.02
CA VAL A 6 -11.62 -12.38 5.66
C VAL A 6 -12.27 -12.65 7.01
N GLU A 7 -13.25 -13.57 7.07
CA GLU A 7 -13.99 -13.89 8.29
C GLU A 7 -13.11 -14.54 9.37
N ALA A 8 -12.21 -15.45 8.96
CA ALA A 8 -11.42 -16.25 9.89
C ALA A 8 -10.13 -15.59 10.36
N TYR A 9 -9.68 -14.53 9.70
CA TYR A 9 -8.43 -13.84 10.05
C TYR A 9 -8.64 -12.34 10.18
N THR A 10 -8.84 -11.63 9.07
CA THR A 10 -8.82 -10.16 9.06
C THR A 10 -9.83 -9.55 10.01
N ARG A 11 -11.07 -10.03 9.95
CA ARG A 11 -12.15 -9.54 10.80
C ARG A 11 -11.91 -9.83 12.27
N GLN A 12 -11.38 -11.00 12.61
CA GLN A 12 -11.10 -11.33 14.01
C GLN A 12 -10.01 -10.42 14.60
N VAL A 13 -8.95 -10.13 13.83
CA VAL A 13 -7.93 -9.19 14.26
C VAL A 13 -8.51 -7.78 14.42
N TYR A 14 -9.32 -7.34 13.46
CA TYR A 14 -10.00 -6.06 13.50
C TYR A 14 -10.90 -5.94 14.75
N ASP A 15 -11.78 -6.92 14.98
CA ASP A 15 -12.71 -6.93 16.09
C ASP A 15 -11.96 -6.93 17.44
N TRP A 16 -10.86 -7.69 17.53
CA TRP A 16 -10.02 -7.70 18.72
C TRP A 16 -9.34 -6.35 18.95
N CYS A 17 -8.74 -5.75 17.94
CA CYS A 17 -8.13 -4.43 18.05
C CYS A 17 -9.15 -3.37 18.48
N GLN A 18 -10.34 -3.39 17.86
CA GLN A 18 -11.43 -2.49 18.20
C GLN A 18 -11.84 -2.61 19.68
N ALA A 19 -11.91 -3.84 20.19
CA ALA A 19 -12.27 -4.10 21.60
C ALA A 19 -11.19 -3.68 22.60
N HIS A 20 -9.97 -3.42 22.15
CA HIS A 20 -8.83 -3.04 22.98
C HIS A 20 -8.30 -1.63 22.69
N ASP A 21 -9.09 -0.77 22.05
CA ASP A 21 -8.73 0.60 21.68
C ASP A 21 -7.43 0.69 20.84
N LEU A 22 -7.21 -0.31 19.98
CA LEU A 22 -6.08 -0.36 19.06
C LEU A 22 -6.54 -0.18 17.62
N ALA A 23 -5.71 0.48 16.82
CA ALA A 23 -5.93 0.59 15.39
C ALA A 23 -5.18 -0.50 14.63
N TYR A 24 -5.91 -1.38 13.95
CA TYR A 24 -5.33 -2.36 13.04
C TYR A 24 -4.96 -1.72 11.72
N THR A 25 -3.71 -1.89 11.30
CA THR A 25 -3.17 -1.43 10.02
C THR A 25 -2.19 -2.44 9.45
N GLY A 26 -1.80 -2.27 8.21
CA GLY A 26 -0.86 -3.09 7.46
C GLY A 26 -1.24 -3.19 6.00
N HIS A 27 -0.71 -4.18 5.31
CA HIS A 27 -1.03 -4.50 3.93
C HIS A 27 -1.14 -6.01 3.75
N TYR A 28 -1.59 -6.45 2.56
CA TYR A 28 -1.58 -7.86 2.18
C TYR A 28 -0.48 -8.13 1.16
N ASN A 29 -0.22 -9.39 0.89
CA ASN A 29 0.81 -9.78 -0.07
C ASN A 29 0.24 -9.81 -1.49
N ALA A 30 1.07 -9.41 -2.47
CA ALA A 30 0.78 -9.53 -3.89
C ALA A 30 -0.50 -8.81 -4.35
N GLU A 31 -0.66 -7.55 -3.93
CA GLU A 31 -1.83 -6.70 -4.22
C GLU A 31 -1.80 -6.08 -5.63
N ASP A 32 -0.75 -6.30 -6.37
CA ASP A 32 -0.37 -5.59 -7.60
C ASP A 32 -1.14 -6.04 -8.86
N SER A 33 -1.60 -7.27 -8.92
CA SER A 33 -2.40 -7.77 -10.04
C SER A 33 -3.53 -8.69 -9.60
N LEU A 34 -4.53 -8.87 -10.47
CA LEU A 34 -5.66 -9.77 -10.18
C LEU A 34 -5.21 -11.21 -9.98
N TRP A 35 -4.31 -11.68 -10.82
CA TRP A 35 -3.79 -13.04 -10.74
C TRP A 35 -2.99 -13.27 -9.44
N SER A 36 -2.09 -12.33 -9.10
CA SER A 36 -1.31 -12.39 -7.86
C SER A 36 -2.22 -12.40 -6.63
N GLN A 37 -3.20 -11.50 -6.57
CA GLN A 37 -4.15 -11.45 -5.48
C GLN A 37 -4.89 -12.77 -5.28
N ILE A 38 -5.42 -13.36 -6.37
CA ILE A 38 -6.17 -14.62 -6.27
C ILE A 38 -5.28 -15.74 -5.74
N ARG A 39 -4.04 -15.79 -6.20
CA ARG A 39 -3.07 -16.81 -5.80
C ARG A 39 -2.71 -16.73 -4.30
N TRP A 40 -2.59 -15.52 -3.75
CA TRP A 40 -2.05 -15.32 -2.40
C TRP A 40 -3.13 -15.03 -1.35
N ILE A 41 -4.08 -14.18 -1.67
CA ILE A 41 -5.06 -13.65 -0.70
C ILE A 41 -6.52 -13.76 -1.17
N GLY A 42 -6.73 -14.16 -2.42
CA GLY A 42 -8.04 -14.27 -3.06
C GLY A 42 -8.57 -12.96 -3.66
N ALA A 43 -8.42 -11.84 -2.97
CA ALA A 43 -8.67 -10.47 -3.42
C ALA A 43 -8.23 -9.49 -2.33
N ALA A 44 -7.73 -8.31 -2.68
CA ALA A 44 -7.28 -7.31 -1.71
C ALA A 44 -8.45 -6.52 -1.10
N MET A 45 -9.31 -5.96 -1.93
CA MET A 45 -10.38 -5.06 -1.50
C MET A 45 -11.31 -5.60 -0.39
N PRO A 46 -11.68 -6.89 -0.35
CA PRO A 46 -12.54 -7.41 0.72
C PRO A 46 -11.94 -7.38 2.13
N HIS A 47 -10.61 -7.26 2.24
CA HIS A 47 -9.92 -7.18 3.53
C HIS A 47 -9.88 -5.76 4.11
N TYR A 48 -9.76 -4.74 3.27
CA TYR A 48 -9.56 -3.36 3.70
C TYR A 48 -10.68 -2.78 4.59
N PRO A 49 -11.97 -3.13 4.42
CA PRO A 49 -13.01 -2.71 5.35
C PRO A 49 -12.75 -3.10 6.81
N TYR A 50 -12.07 -4.21 7.00
CA TYR A 50 -11.68 -4.75 8.32
C TYR A 50 -10.26 -4.33 8.72
N MET A 51 -9.86 -3.13 8.35
CA MET A 51 -8.70 -2.41 8.85
C MET A 51 -9.13 -1.03 9.31
N HIS A 52 -8.61 -0.55 10.44
CA HIS A 52 -8.87 0.81 10.90
C HIS A 52 -8.17 1.82 9.98
N ILE A 53 -6.95 1.49 9.61
CA ILE A 53 -6.15 2.23 8.64
C ILE A 53 -5.71 1.23 7.56
N PRO A 54 -6.48 1.07 6.47
CA PRO A 54 -6.09 0.19 5.38
C PRO A 54 -4.78 0.65 4.73
N GLY A 55 -3.96 -0.30 4.32
CA GLY A 55 -2.67 -0.02 3.72
C GLY A 55 -2.31 -0.94 2.58
N ILE A 56 -1.31 -0.52 1.83
CA ILE A 56 -0.67 -1.24 0.72
C ILE A 56 0.84 -1.15 0.83
N ASP A 57 1.55 -2.01 0.12
CA ASP A 57 2.99 -1.97 -0.07
C ASP A 57 3.33 -1.56 -1.52
N LYS A 58 4.26 -0.64 -1.66
CA LYS A 58 4.79 -0.19 -2.96
C LYS A 58 6.32 -0.26 -2.96
N LEU A 59 6.82 -1.38 -3.45
CA LEU A 59 8.25 -1.63 -3.56
C LEU A 59 8.91 -0.88 -4.72
N GLY A 60 10.21 -0.67 -4.59
CA GLY A 60 11.10 -0.19 -5.65
C GLY A 60 11.09 1.30 -5.89
N ARG A 61 11.89 1.69 -6.89
CA ARG A 61 12.15 3.10 -7.27
C ARG A 61 11.29 3.59 -8.42
N GLN A 62 10.59 2.70 -9.09
CA GLN A 62 9.92 3.05 -10.34
C GLN A 62 8.42 3.13 -10.14
N ILE A 63 7.85 4.14 -10.76
CA ILE A 63 6.42 4.18 -11.00
C ILE A 63 6.21 3.43 -12.31
N ASN A 64 5.60 2.28 -12.20
CA ASN A 64 5.15 1.57 -13.38
C ASN A 64 3.78 2.14 -13.75
N THR A 65 3.63 2.57 -15.00
CA THR A 65 2.35 2.96 -15.58
C THR A 65 1.51 1.75 -15.98
N ALA A 66 2.04 0.53 -15.83
CA ALA A 66 1.27 -0.68 -16.01
C ALA A 66 0.08 -0.71 -15.02
N ALA A 67 -1.01 -1.29 -15.46
CA ALA A 67 -2.28 -1.34 -14.74
C ALA A 67 -2.13 -1.86 -13.30
N GLY A 68 -1.26 -2.83 -13.05
CA GLY A 68 -1.06 -3.44 -11.75
C GLY A 68 -0.63 -2.45 -10.64
N THR A 69 0.30 -1.54 -10.92
CA THR A 69 0.76 -0.60 -9.90
C THR A 69 -0.31 0.45 -9.56
N VAL A 70 -1.01 0.97 -10.58
CA VAL A 70 -2.14 1.88 -10.38
C VAL A 70 -3.28 1.16 -9.67
N LEU A 71 -3.54 -0.08 -10.04
CA LEU A 71 -4.57 -0.91 -9.44
C LEU A 71 -4.38 -1.03 -7.92
N THR A 72 -3.16 -1.29 -7.45
CA THR A 72 -2.86 -1.42 -6.01
C THR A 72 -3.34 -0.20 -5.24
N VAL A 73 -2.96 1.00 -5.68
CA VAL A 73 -3.35 2.25 -4.99
C VAL A 73 -4.83 2.54 -5.13
N LYS A 74 -5.40 2.33 -6.32
CA LYS A 74 -6.82 2.63 -6.58
C LYS A 74 -7.79 1.70 -5.84
N GLN A 75 -7.41 0.45 -5.61
CA GLN A 75 -8.17 -0.47 -4.76
C GLN A 75 -8.26 0.05 -3.31
N LEU A 76 -7.13 0.46 -2.75
CA LEU A 76 -7.07 1.05 -1.42
C LEU A 76 -7.92 2.30 -1.32
N ASP A 77 -7.68 3.27 -2.20
CA ASP A 77 -8.38 4.54 -2.28
C ASP A 77 -9.92 4.35 -2.40
N SER A 78 -10.33 3.42 -3.25
CA SER A 78 -11.73 3.08 -3.45
C SER A 78 -12.40 2.61 -2.13
N VAL A 79 -11.78 1.70 -1.41
CA VAL A 79 -12.33 1.20 -0.14
C VAL A 79 -12.30 2.27 0.95
N VAL A 80 -11.21 3.02 1.05
CA VAL A 80 -11.09 4.14 1.99
C VAL A 80 -12.24 5.13 1.82
N CYS A 81 -12.50 5.55 0.57
CA CYS A 81 -13.59 6.48 0.26
C CYS A 81 -14.98 5.89 0.54
N GLN A 82 -15.24 4.65 0.08
CA GLN A 82 -16.55 4.01 0.21
C GLN A 82 -16.92 3.67 1.65
N TRP A 83 -15.93 3.38 2.49
CA TRP A 83 -16.13 2.99 3.88
C TRP A 83 -15.83 4.11 4.89
N GLY A 84 -15.53 5.30 4.41
CA GLY A 84 -15.25 6.46 5.26
C GLY A 84 -14.06 6.24 6.19
N LYS A 85 -13.02 5.52 5.73
CA LYS A 85 -11.82 5.28 6.54
C LYS A 85 -11.01 6.57 6.65
N PRO A 86 -10.35 6.83 7.81
CA PRO A 86 -9.68 8.11 8.03
C PRO A 86 -8.38 8.25 7.25
N ARG A 87 -7.74 7.14 6.89
CA ARG A 87 -6.42 7.11 6.26
C ARG A 87 -6.29 6.00 5.23
N ALA A 88 -5.49 6.28 4.21
CA ALA A 88 -4.98 5.35 3.22
C ALA A 88 -3.45 5.28 3.36
N LEU A 89 -2.93 4.20 3.94
CA LEU A 89 -1.51 4.03 4.19
C LEU A 89 -0.81 3.39 2.99
N CYS A 90 0.41 3.86 2.69
CA CYS A 90 1.30 3.16 1.77
C CYS A 90 2.67 2.95 2.42
N GLU A 91 3.10 1.70 2.50
CA GLU A 91 4.48 1.36 2.77
C GLU A 91 5.29 1.60 1.49
N ASN A 92 6.15 2.61 1.50
CA ASN A 92 6.87 3.05 0.32
C ASN A 92 8.36 2.74 0.42
N TYR A 93 8.99 2.59 -0.74
CA TYR A 93 10.44 2.62 -0.96
C TYR A 93 11.20 1.33 -0.69
N GLY A 94 10.58 0.31 -0.14
CA GLY A 94 11.22 -0.99 0.05
C GLY A 94 11.90 -1.47 -1.24
N CYS A 95 13.08 -2.09 -1.15
CA CYS A 95 13.93 -2.46 -2.29
C CYS A 95 14.44 -1.26 -3.11
N GLY A 96 14.35 -0.04 -2.58
CA GLY A 96 14.80 1.16 -3.27
C GLY A 96 16.33 1.30 -3.37
N GLY A 97 17.07 0.60 -2.51
CA GLY A 97 18.54 0.69 -2.45
C GLY A 97 19.03 1.89 -1.65
N GLN A 98 20.29 1.83 -1.24
CA GLN A 98 20.88 2.79 -0.31
C GLN A 98 21.18 4.17 -0.91
N ASP A 99 21.24 4.26 -2.21
CA ASP A 99 21.43 5.49 -2.97
C ASP A 99 20.13 6.19 -3.36
N PHE A 100 19.00 5.77 -2.78
CA PHE A 100 17.68 6.31 -3.11
C PHE A 100 17.45 7.68 -2.46
N ALA A 101 17.74 8.75 -3.22
CA ALA A 101 17.72 10.12 -2.75
C ALA A 101 16.31 10.73 -2.58
N HIS A 102 16.24 11.91 -1.98
CA HIS A 102 15.02 12.66 -1.72
C HIS A 102 14.14 12.88 -2.97
N THR A 103 14.75 13.14 -4.13
CA THR A 103 14.02 13.34 -5.39
C THR A 103 13.23 12.11 -5.79
N GLY A 104 13.82 10.92 -5.68
CA GLY A 104 13.15 9.66 -5.96
C GLY A 104 12.03 9.36 -4.95
N ARG A 105 12.29 9.61 -3.66
CA ARG A 105 11.27 9.45 -2.61
C ARG A 105 10.10 10.40 -2.81
N LYS A 106 10.38 11.65 -3.16
CA LYS A 106 9.33 12.62 -3.48
C LYS A 106 8.52 12.17 -4.69
N TRP A 107 9.18 11.74 -5.75
CA TRP A 107 8.53 11.26 -6.98
C TRP A 107 7.52 10.13 -6.72
N ILE A 108 7.92 9.08 -6.02
CA ILE A 108 7.05 7.95 -5.70
C ILE A 108 5.96 8.35 -4.71
N GLY A 109 6.31 9.12 -3.69
CA GLY A 109 5.35 9.60 -2.72
C GLY A 109 4.27 10.48 -3.35
N ASP A 110 4.64 11.45 -4.18
CA ASP A 110 3.69 12.32 -4.89
C ASP A 110 2.74 11.50 -5.77
N TRP A 111 3.27 10.53 -6.51
CA TRP A 111 2.45 9.63 -7.31
C TRP A 111 1.41 8.87 -6.46
N ALA A 112 1.84 8.31 -5.33
CA ALA A 112 0.93 7.60 -4.44
C ALA A 112 -0.15 8.53 -3.89
N TYR A 113 0.22 9.75 -3.50
CA TYR A 113 -0.72 10.75 -2.95
C TYR A 113 -1.72 11.26 -3.99
N VAL A 114 -1.28 11.47 -5.23
CA VAL A 114 -2.20 11.83 -6.33
C VAL A 114 -3.23 10.72 -6.58
N LEU A 115 -2.85 9.47 -6.38
CA LEU A 115 -3.74 8.33 -6.56
C LEU A 115 -4.67 8.05 -5.37
N GLY A 116 -4.44 8.69 -4.20
CA GLY A 116 -5.36 8.60 -3.07
C GLY A 116 -4.75 8.20 -1.73
N VAL A 117 -3.44 7.91 -1.68
CA VAL A 117 -2.71 7.73 -0.40
C VAL A 117 -2.69 9.05 0.37
N ASN A 118 -2.82 8.99 1.68
CA ASN A 118 -2.68 10.15 2.56
C ASN A 118 -1.91 9.84 3.85
N LEU A 119 -1.22 8.71 3.90
CA LEU A 119 -0.33 8.33 4.99
C LEU A 119 0.86 7.55 4.43
N ASN A 120 2.04 8.16 4.51
CA ASN A 120 3.27 7.55 4.05
C ASN A 120 3.98 6.84 5.20
N ASN A 121 4.24 5.55 5.03
CA ASN A 121 5.05 4.74 5.93
C ASN A 121 6.33 4.31 5.18
N PRO A 122 7.43 5.06 5.30
CA PRO A 122 8.65 4.72 4.58
C PRO A 122 9.25 3.39 5.05
N HIS A 123 9.49 2.49 4.15
CA HIS A 123 10.32 1.30 4.40
C HIS A 123 11.79 1.66 4.15
N LEU A 124 12.63 1.56 5.13
CA LEU A 124 12.46 1.61 6.56
C LEU A 124 13.64 2.32 7.21
N SER A 125 13.56 2.56 8.50
CA SER A 125 14.71 2.98 9.30
C SER A 125 15.35 1.75 9.94
N LEU A 126 16.64 1.52 9.63
CA LEU A 126 17.37 0.38 10.17
C LEU A 126 17.70 0.59 11.65
N TYR A 127 17.64 -0.47 12.44
CA TYR A 127 18.17 -0.46 13.80
C TYR A 127 19.70 -0.30 13.80
N SER A 128 20.38 -0.86 12.82
CA SER A 128 21.84 -0.80 12.68
C SER A 128 22.25 -1.11 11.24
N MET A 129 23.28 -0.42 10.75
CA MET A 129 23.94 -0.72 9.46
C MET A 129 24.93 -1.88 9.53
N ARG A 130 25.04 -2.56 10.67
CA ARG A 130 26.00 -3.64 10.87
C ARG A 130 25.55 -4.94 10.22
N GLY A 131 26.44 -5.56 9.45
CA GLY A 131 26.25 -6.91 8.88
C GLY A 131 25.13 -6.99 7.84
N GLU A 132 24.37 -8.06 7.85
CA GLU A 132 23.32 -8.35 6.87
C GLU A 132 22.11 -7.41 6.97
N ARG A 133 21.88 -6.76 8.10
CA ARG A 133 20.73 -5.84 8.33
C ARG A 133 20.61 -4.78 7.25
N LYS A 134 21.74 -4.24 6.76
CA LYS A 134 21.78 -3.22 5.71
C LYS A 134 21.40 -3.73 4.32
N ARG A 135 21.28 -5.04 4.14
CA ARG A 135 21.03 -5.70 2.85
C ARG A 135 19.59 -6.13 2.68
N ASP A 136 18.84 -6.20 3.78
CA ASP A 136 17.47 -6.66 3.74
C ASP A 136 16.55 -5.53 3.23
N TYR A 137 16.00 -5.69 2.04
CA TYR A 137 15.13 -4.72 1.36
C TYR A 137 15.65 -3.28 1.44
N PRO A 138 16.90 -3.02 1.05
CA PRO A 138 17.59 -1.78 1.34
C PRO A 138 16.87 -0.57 0.73
N GLN A 139 16.38 0.24 1.59
CA GLN A 139 16.08 1.65 1.44
C GLN A 139 16.28 2.27 2.82
N ASP A 140 17.31 3.09 2.96
CA ASP A 140 17.73 3.53 4.27
C ASP A 140 17.31 4.93 4.59
N ILE A 141 16.37 5.04 5.51
CA ILE A 141 16.17 6.26 6.28
C ILE A 141 16.92 6.06 7.59
N PHE A 142 18.19 6.39 7.59
CA PHE A 142 19.08 6.13 8.70
C PHE A 142 20.02 7.30 8.96
N TYR A 143 20.29 7.58 10.24
CA TYR A 143 21.05 8.76 10.67
C TYR A 143 22.51 8.82 10.13
N GLN A 144 23.06 7.71 9.67
CA GLN A 144 24.38 7.66 9.07
C GLN A 144 24.39 7.94 7.56
N GLN A 145 23.23 8.15 6.96
CA GLN A 145 23.17 8.58 5.56
C GLN A 145 23.64 10.03 5.41
N PRO A 146 24.41 10.34 4.37
CA PRO A 146 24.93 11.71 4.15
C PRO A 146 23.85 12.78 4.08
N TRP A 147 22.66 12.43 3.60
CA TRP A 147 21.50 13.31 3.43
C TRP A 147 20.58 13.36 4.66
N TRP A 148 20.93 12.69 5.74
CA TRP A 148 20.06 12.62 6.93
C TRP A 148 19.69 13.99 7.53
N PRO A 149 20.61 14.99 7.61
CA PRO A 149 20.26 16.31 8.12
C PRO A 149 19.10 16.96 7.37
N GLU A 150 18.97 16.70 6.07
CA GLU A 150 17.93 17.25 5.19
C GLU A 150 16.67 16.39 5.15
N ASN A 151 16.66 15.22 5.80
CA ASN A 151 15.51 14.31 5.77
C ASN A 151 14.21 14.97 6.25
N ARG A 152 14.32 15.95 7.15
CA ARG A 152 13.19 16.72 7.63
C ARG A 152 12.42 17.44 6.53
N LEU A 153 13.08 17.88 5.45
CA LEU A 153 12.42 18.55 4.34
C LEU A 153 11.36 17.67 3.69
N ILE A 154 11.70 16.40 3.46
CA ILE A 154 10.77 15.41 2.89
C ILE A 154 9.72 14.99 3.90
N ALA A 155 10.10 14.79 5.15
CA ALA A 155 9.16 14.42 6.21
C ALA A 155 8.09 15.49 6.43
N ASP A 156 8.49 16.75 6.54
CA ASP A 156 7.57 17.89 6.70
C ASP A 156 6.67 18.08 5.46
N TYR A 157 7.20 17.85 4.26
CA TYR A 157 6.43 17.91 3.02
C TYR A 157 5.28 16.90 3.05
N PHE A 158 5.57 15.61 3.29
CA PHE A 158 4.54 14.59 3.33
C PHE A 158 3.61 14.70 4.54
N ALA A 159 4.10 15.20 5.68
CA ALA A 159 3.24 15.47 6.83
C ALA A 159 2.14 16.50 6.50
N ARG A 160 2.51 17.58 5.79
CA ARG A 160 1.53 18.60 5.34
C ARG A 160 0.55 18.05 4.33
N LEU A 161 1.02 17.31 3.32
CA LEU A 161 0.14 16.65 2.35
C LEU A 161 -0.79 15.64 3.03
N SER A 162 -0.26 14.82 3.94
CA SER A 162 -1.07 13.86 4.70
C SER A 162 -2.18 14.53 5.48
N TYR A 163 -1.89 15.67 6.10
CA TYR A 163 -2.91 16.43 6.81
C TYR A 163 -3.97 16.96 5.84
N VAL A 164 -3.57 17.71 4.81
CA VAL A 164 -4.50 18.35 3.88
C VAL A 164 -5.39 17.32 3.18
N LEU A 165 -4.80 16.25 2.65
CA LEU A 165 -5.53 15.21 1.90
C LEU A 165 -6.40 14.30 2.79
N SER A 166 -6.26 14.39 4.11
CA SER A 166 -7.15 13.67 5.03
C SER A 166 -8.36 14.49 5.49
N GLN A 167 -8.48 15.77 5.10
CA GLN A 167 -9.52 16.67 5.63
C GLN A 167 -10.79 16.75 4.77
N GLY A 168 -10.76 16.26 3.57
CA GLY A 168 -11.87 16.40 2.63
C GLY A 168 -12.58 15.08 2.35
N GLN A 169 -13.61 15.19 1.54
CA GLN A 169 -14.24 14.05 0.88
C GLN A 169 -13.91 14.10 -0.61
N ARG A 170 -13.59 12.95 -1.15
CA ARG A 170 -13.34 12.82 -2.57
C ARG A 170 -14.62 12.95 -3.37
N VAL A 171 -14.61 13.80 -4.38
CA VAL A 171 -15.70 13.91 -5.36
C VAL A 171 -15.30 13.11 -6.59
N VAL A 172 -16.13 12.16 -6.99
CA VAL A 172 -15.89 11.29 -8.16
C VAL A 172 -17.20 11.10 -8.93
N ASP A 173 -17.14 11.23 -10.24
CA ASP A 173 -18.29 11.11 -11.15
C ASP A 173 -18.31 9.78 -11.92
N VAL A 174 -17.22 9.01 -11.84
CA VAL A 174 -17.06 7.77 -12.59
C VAL A 174 -16.83 6.59 -11.65
N LEU A 175 -17.63 5.54 -11.79
CA LEU A 175 -17.47 4.26 -11.13
C LEU A 175 -16.82 3.25 -12.10
N VAL A 176 -15.68 2.71 -11.69
CA VAL A 176 -15.04 1.60 -12.41
C VAL A 176 -15.37 0.29 -11.69
N ILE A 177 -15.96 -0.66 -12.42
CA ILE A 177 -16.27 -1.97 -11.86
C ILE A 177 -14.99 -2.81 -11.83
N HIS A 178 -14.58 -3.21 -10.61
CA HIS A 178 -13.41 -4.05 -10.42
C HIS A 178 -13.72 -5.51 -10.81
N PRO A 179 -13.02 -6.12 -11.81
CA PRO A 179 -13.44 -7.38 -12.40
C PRO A 179 -13.03 -8.63 -11.62
N ILE A 180 -12.86 -8.55 -10.31
CA ILE A 180 -12.37 -9.67 -9.48
C ILE A 180 -13.28 -10.91 -9.57
N GLY A 181 -14.57 -10.75 -9.74
CA GLY A 181 -15.52 -11.86 -9.92
C GLY A 181 -15.24 -12.64 -11.20
N SER A 182 -14.98 -11.94 -12.30
CA SER A 182 -14.57 -12.55 -13.57
C SER A 182 -13.20 -13.22 -13.45
N ALA A 183 -12.27 -12.57 -12.77
CA ALA A 183 -10.94 -13.12 -12.54
C ALA A 183 -10.99 -14.44 -11.76
N TRP A 184 -11.85 -14.59 -10.77
CA TRP A 184 -12.05 -15.86 -10.06
C TRP A 184 -12.53 -16.99 -10.96
N THR A 185 -13.36 -16.70 -11.95
CA THR A 185 -13.86 -17.74 -12.90
C THR A 185 -12.81 -18.17 -13.90
N LEU A 186 -11.90 -17.29 -14.26
CA LEU A 186 -10.82 -17.55 -15.24
C LEU A 186 -9.57 -18.14 -14.58
N TYR A 187 -9.45 -18.00 -13.25
CA TYR A 187 -8.24 -18.42 -12.58
C TYR A 187 -8.00 -19.92 -12.66
N ARG A 188 -6.81 -20.28 -13.10
CA ARG A 188 -6.26 -21.65 -13.09
C ARG A 188 -4.80 -21.59 -12.72
N PRO A 189 -4.26 -22.55 -11.94
CA PRO A 189 -2.82 -22.62 -11.69
C PRO A 189 -2.03 -22.60 -12.99
N GLY A 190 -1.07 -21.69 -13.10
CA GLY A 190 -0.22 -21.55 -14.31
C GLY A 190 -0.81 -20.70 -15.45
N ALA A 191 -2.07 -20.29 -15.39
CA ALA A 191 -2.73 -19.50 -16.46
C ALA A 191 -2.88 -18.02 -16.08
N ALA A 192 -1.76 -17.34 -15.82
CA ALA A 192 -1.77 -15.92 -15.45
C ALA A 192 -2.35 -15.02 -16.56
N ARG A 193 -2.02 -15.32 -17.81
CA ARG A 193 -2.40 -14.49 -18.97
C ARG A 193 -3.91 -14.26 -19.08
N ASP A 194 -4.72 -15.30 -18.84
CA ASP A 194 -6.17 -15.21 -18.99
C ASP A 194 -6.81 -14.23 -18.00
N VAL A 195 -6.22 -14.12 -16.79
CA VAL A 195 -6.67 -13.20 -15.75
C VAL A 195 -6.11 -11.78 -15.94
N GLU A 196 -4.90 -11.66 -16.43
CA GLU A 196 -4.22 -10.37 -16.63
C GLU A 196 -4.76 -9.60 -17.85
N GLN A 197 -5.60 -10.20 -18.68
CA GLN A 197 -6.26 -9.56 -19.82
C GLN A 197 -7.60 -8.90 -19.48
N LEU A 198 -8.06 -9.02 -18.23
CA LEU A 198 -9.24 -8.33 -17.73
C LEU A 198 -8.97 -6.87 -17.39
#